data_c9dc8aa73d82573076d898c5e7f4abcd
#
_entry.id   c9dc8aa73d82573076d898c5e7f4abcd
#
_cell.length_a   1.000
_cell.length_b   1.000
_cell.length_c   1.000
_cell.angle_alpha   90.00
_cell.angle_beta   90.00
_cell.angle_gamma   90.00
#
_symmetry.space_group_name_H-M   'P 1'
#
loop_
_entity.id
_entity.type
_entity.pdbx_description
1 polymer ?
#
loop_
_entity_poly.entity_id
_entity_poly.type
_entity_poly.pdbx_seq_one_letter_code
_entity_poly.pdbx_strand_id
1 'polypeptide(L)'
;MIKNREGSHVIMTNLEGRSEMNHIVSLEWLKERLNEPGLVAADCRFLMGQPEAGRAQYETSHIPGAVYLDLEKDLSGPVEQHGGRHPLPDIFDLTVTLSRAGIDNETTVVAYDDQGGAMASRLWWLLKYLGHEHVYVLDKGFSAWNQAGYPVTAELPAIRPAIYLATVQHTMLVEMAELKEKLGDDRIVIIDSREAPRYRGETEPLDRLPRAIFRARSIASGRTASTRQAHGRTQAAKPNVSPTWTATGS
;
A
#
# COMPACT_ATOMS: atom_id res chain seq x y z
N MET A 1 -17.52 -16.41 -21.78
CA MET A 1 -18.49 -15.33 -21.54
C MET A 1 -19.85 -16.00 -21.31
N ILE A 2 -20.29 -16.07 -20.07
CA ILE A 2 -21.58 -16.69 -19.73
C ILE A 2 -22.53 -15.56 -19.36
N LYS A 3 -23.65 -15.44 -20.06
CA LYS A 3 -24.72 -14.50 -19.71
C LYS A 3 -25.63 -15.14 -18.67
N ASN A 4 -25.85 -14.49 -17.55
CA ASN A 4 -26.95 -14.87 -16.66
C ASN A 4 -28.27 -14.31 -17.18
N ARG A 5 -29.39 -14.80 -16.63
CA ARG A 5 -30.76 -14.48 -17.10
C ARG A 5 -31.17 -13.00 -16.95
N GLU A 6 -30.33 -12.15 -16.34
CA GLU A 6 -30.65 -10.75 -16.03
C GLU A 6 -29.83 -9.74 -16.83
N GLY A 7 -29.06 -10.17 -17.82
CA GLY A 7 -28.35 -9.28 -18.73
C GLY A 7 -27.16 -8.53 -18.15
N SER A 8 -26.80 -8.77 -16.91
CA SER A 8 -25.61 -8.20 -16.26
C SER A 8 -24.35 -8.89 -16.75
N HIS A 9 -23.38 -8.12 -17.23
CA HIS A 9 -22.09 -8.66 -17.63
C HIS A 9 -21.28 -8.96 -16.35
N VAL A 10 -21.22 -10.22 -15.96
CA VAL A 10 -20.24 -10.68 -14.96
C VAL A 10 -18.95 -10.92 -15.72
N ILE A 11 -17.95 -10.12 -15.47
CA ILE A 11 -16.58 -10.44 -15.87
C ILE A 11 -16.12 -11.54 -14.91
N MET A 12 -16.40 -12.79 -15.26
CA MET A 12 -15.67 -13.90 -14.69
C MET A 12 -14.29 -13.88 -15.34
N THR A 13 -13.33 -13.28 -14.69
CA THR A 13 -11.93 -13.58 -15.00
C THR A 13 -11.72 -15.05 -14.66
N ASN A 14 -11.47 -15.88 -15.67
CA ASN A 14 -10.99 -17.25 -15.49
C ASN A 14 -9.76 -17.18 -14.59
N LEU A 15 -9.89 -17.62 -13.34
CA LEU A 15 -8.79 -17.78 -12.39
C LEU A 15 -7.91 -19.01 -12.71
N GLU A 16 -8.31 -19.79 -13.71
CA GLU A 16 -7.51 -20.91 -14.21
C GLU A 16 -6.41 -20.39 -15.13
N GLY A 17 -5.20 -20.18 -14.56
CA GLY A 17 -4.00 -19.79 -15.30
C GLY A 17 -3.36 -18.45 -14.92
N ARG A 18 -3.92 -17.65 -14.01
CA ARG A 18 -3.13 -16.66 -13.31
C ARG A 18 -2.45 -17.38 -12.15
N SER A 19 -1.14 -17.57 -12.27
CA SER A 19 -0.26 -17.70 -11.10
C SER A 19 -0.78 -16.68 -10.09
N GLU A 20 -1.19 -17.12 -8.89
CA GLU A 20 -1.51 -16.19 -7.81
C GLU A 20 -0.28 -15.30 -7.66
N MET A 21 -0.37 -14.06 -8.14
CA MET A 21 0.69 -13.08 -7.92
C MET A 21 0.66 -12.76 -6.44
N ASN A 22 1.37 -13.59 -5.67
CA ASN A 22 1.52 -13.38 -4.25
C ASN A 22 2.44 -12.18 -4.07
N HIS A 23 1.87 -11.03 -3.78
CA HIS A 23 2.62 -9.79 -3.53
C HIS A 23 3.26 -9.75 -2.15
N ILE A 24 3.09 -10.81 -1.36
CA ILE A 24 3.68 -10.96 -0.03
C ILE A 24 4.64 -12.14 -0.07
N VAL A 25 5.87 -11.93 0.39
CA VAL A 25 6.91 -12.96 0.48
C VAL A 25 7.24 -13.28 1.92
N SER A 26 7.61 -14.54 2.19
CA SER A 26 7.99 -14.97 3.53
C SER A 26 9.41 -14.51 3.91
N LEU A 27 9.70 -14.55 5.20
CA LEU A 27 11.05 -14.27 5.72
C LEU A 27 12.10 -15.23 5.11
N GLU A 28 11.75 -16.51 4.98
CA GLU A 28 12.60 -17.54 4.40
C GLU A 28 12.90 -17.25 2.93
N TRP A 29 11.88 -16.86 2.17
CA TRP A 29 12.02 -16.51 0.77
C TRP A 29 13.03 -15.39 0.56
N LEU A 30 12.95 -14.33 1.37
CA LEU A 30 13.92 -13.21 1.29
C LEU A 30 15.31 -13.64 1.75
N LYS A 31 15.41 -14.40 2.86
CA LYS A 31 16.69 -14.89 3.39
C LYS A 31 17.47 -15.68 2.35
N GLU A 32 16.80 -16.58 1.62
CA GLU A 32 17.42 -17.39 0.59
C GLU A 32 17.97 -16.57 -0.59
N ARG A 33 17.35 -15.41 -0.85
CA ARG A 33 17.62 -14.55 -2.02
C ARG A 33 18.37 -13.27 -1.70
N LEU A 34 18.71 -13.04 -0.44
CA LEU A 34 19.28 -11.76 0.03
C LEU A 34 20.52 -11.30 -0.74
N ASN A 35 21.30 -12.26 -1.27
CA ASN A 35 22.53 -12.00 -2.02
C ASN A 35 22.35 -12.16 -3.54
N GLU A 36 21.11 -12.35 -4.02
CA GLU A 36 20.87 -12.45 -5.46
C GLU A 36 21.12 -11.09 -6.13
N PRO A 37 21.86 -11.05 -7.26
CA PRO A 37 22.01 -9.84 -8.04
C PRO A 37 20.66 -9.33 -8.51
N GLY A 38 20.42 -8.02 -8.41
CA GLY A 38 19.16 -7.41 -8.82
C GLY A 38 18.04 -7.51 -7.78
N LEU A 39 18.30 -7.98 -6.55
CA LEU A 39 17.35 -7.87 -5.43
C LEU A 39 17.75 -6.70 -4.53
N VAL A 40 16.78 -5.85 -4.20
CA VAL A 40 16.90 -4.73 -3.26
C VAL A 40 15.83 -4.89 -2.18
N ALA A 41 16.24 -5.06 -0.93
CA ALA A 41 15.38 -4.90 0.22
C ALA A 41 15.23 -3.41 0.54
N ALA A 42 14.01 -2.94 0.80
CA ALA A 42 13.73 -1.54 1.11
C ALA A 42 13.10 -1.41 2.50
N ASP A 43 13.81 -0.76 3.41
CA ASP A 43 13.34 -0.44 4.75
C ASP A 43 12.43 0.79 4.71
N CYS A 44 11.16 0.57 4.99
CA CYS A 44 10.13 1.61 5.02
C CYS A 44 9.64 1.89 6.46
N ARG A 45 10.39 1.52 7.49
CA ARG A 45 10.01 1.79 8.89
C ARG A 45 9.85 3.29 9.11
N PHE A 46 8.70 3.67 9.66
CA PHE A 46 8.35 5.06 9.92
C PHE A 46 7.45 5.15 11.15
N LEU A 47 7.66 6.13 12.00
CA LEU A 47 6.81 6.37 13.16
C LEU A 47 6.09 7.72 13.01
N MET A 48 4.77 7.67 13.00
CA MET A 48 3.94 8.87 12.92
C MET A 48 4.25 9.85 14.05
N GLY A 49 4.53 11.10 13.69
CA GLY A 49 4.91 12.15 14.65
C GLY A 49 6.35 12.09 15.15
N GLN A 50 7.16 11.16 14.63
CA GLN A 50 8.59 11.03 14.93
C GLN A 50 9.38 10.84 13.63
N PRO A 51 9.55 11.88 12.82
CA PRO A 51 10.02 11.75 11.43
C PRO A 51 11.43 11.16 11.30
N GLU A 52 12.29 11.30 12.30
CA GLU A 52 13.65 10.73 12.26
C GLU A 52 13.76 9.31 12.86
N ALA A 53 12.70 8.82 13.51
CA ALA A 53 12.78 7.57 14.26
C ALA A 53 12.97 6.34 13.34
N GLY A 54 12.35 6.33 12.16
CA GLY A 54 12.52 5.25 11.18
C GLY A 54 13.97 5.17 10.69
N ARG A 55 14.56 6.29 10.32
CA ARG A 55 15.97 6.37 9.92
C ARG A 55 16.91 5.92 11.04
N ALA A 56 16.70 6.40 12.26
CA ALA A 56 17.52 6.00 13.41
C ALA A 56 17.43 4.49 13.69
N GLN A 57 16.24 3.89 13.52
CA GLN A 57 16.08 2.44 13.61
C GLN A 57 16.84 1.71 12.52
N TYR A 58 16.78 2.19 11.27
CA TYR A 58 17.52 1.63 10.15
C TYR A 58 19.04 1.70 10.39
N GLU A 59 19.56 2.85 10.80
CA GLU A 59 20.98 3.05 11.11
C GLU A 59 21.47 2.20 12.28
N THR A 60 20.57 1.88 13.23
CA THR A 60 20.89 0.98 14.33
C THR A 60 20.94 -0.49 13.89
N SER A 61 19.98 -0.91 13.08
CA SER A 61 19.90 -2.30 12.60
C SER A 61 18.89 -2.43 11.47
N HIS A 62 19.30 -3.07 10.37
CA HIS A 62 18.48 -3.36 9.21
C HIS A 62 18.87 -4.69 8.55
N ILE A 63 18.08 -5.14 7.57
CA ILE A 63 18.40 -6.32 6.74
C ILE A 63 19.63 -6.00 5.89
N PRO A 64 20.68 -6.87 5.85
CA PRO A 64 21.89 -6.58 5.10
C PRO A 64 21.62 -6.19 3.64
N GLY A 65 22.27 -5.11 3.19
CA GLY A 65 22.09 -4.59 1.84
C GLY A 65 20.81 -3.78 1.61
N ALA A 66 19.92 -3.67 2.61
CA ALA A 66 18.70 -2.89 2.49
C ALA A 66 18.97 -1.39 2.35
N VAL A 67 18.18 -0.72 1.52
CA VAL A 67 18.12 0.74 1.41
C VAL A 67 17.00 1.28 2.28
N TYR A 68 17.15 2.51 2.77
CA TYR A 68 16.09 3.19 3.54
C TYR A 68 15.31 4.14 2.63
N LEU A 69 13.98 4.03 2.65
CA LEU A 69 13.07 4.92 1.93
C LEU A 69 12.05 5.52 2.91
N ASP A 70 12.19 6.81 3.17
CA ASP A 70 11.36 7.56 4.11
C ASP A 70 9.97 7.86 3.53
N LEU A 71 8.92 7.63 4.34
CA LEU A 71 7.55 7.90 3.93
C LEU A 71 7.32 9.36 3.52
N GLU A 72 7.85 10.31 4.29
CA GLU A 72 7.59 11.74 4.07
C GLU A 72 8.56 12.37 3.07
N LYS A 73 9.84 11.97 3.12
CA LYS A 73 10.92 12.59 2.33
C LYS A 73 11.06 11.97 0.94
N ASP A 74 10.85 10.64 0.84
CA ASP A 74 11.13 9.87 -0.38
C ASP A 74 9.87 9.39 -1.10
N LEU A 75 8.81 9.07 -0.32
CA LEU A 75 7.60 8.42 -0.84
C LEU A 75 6.36 9.33 -0.84
N SER A 76 6.52 10.60 -0.50
CA SER A 76 5.42 11.58 -0.50
C SER A 76 5.87 12.90 -1.11
N GLY A 77 4.92 13.59 -1.71
CA GLY A 77 5.09 14.98 -2.13
C GLY A 77 4.86 15.96 -0.98
N PRO A 78 5.09 17.27 -1.22
CA PRO A 78 4.84 18.31 -0.23
C PRO A 78 3.37 18.35 0.18
N VAL A 79 3.13 18.64 1.46
CA VAL A 79 1.76 18.79 1.99
C VAL A 79 1.18 20.09 1.47
N GLU A 80 0.07 19.99 0.75
CA GLU A 80 -0.67 21.12 0.19
C GLU A 80 -2.09 21.21 0.79
N GLN A 81 -2.94 22.09 0.23
CA GLN A 81 -4.33 22.23 0.66
C GLN A 81 -5.14 20.93 0.45
N HIS A 82 -4.80 20.15 -0.59
CA HIS A 82 -5.41 18.88 -0.93
C HIS A 82 -4.33 17.78 -0.99
N GLY A 83 -4.74 16.51 -0.94
CA GLY A 83 -3.82 15.37 -1.02
C GLY A 83 -3.50 14.70 0.33
N GLY A 84 -3.99 15.28 1.44
CA GLY A 84 -3.78 14.71 2.78
C GLY A 84 -2.37 14.92 3.33
N ARG A 85 -1.96 14.09 4.28
CA ARG A 85 -0.66 14.20 4.96
C ARG A 85 0.52 13.62 4.17
N HIS A 86 0.24 12.68 3.30
CA HIS A 86 1.23 12.02 2.46
C HIS A 86 0.72 12.03 1.01
N PRO A 87 0.75 13.19 0.32
CA PRO A 87 0.34 13.29 -1.08
C PRO A 87 1.17 12.38 -1.96
N LEU A 88 0.73 12.14 -3.19
CA LEU A 88 1.58 11.45 -4.16
C LEU A 88 2.82 12.30 -4.45
N PRO A 89 4.02 11.68 -4.50
CA PRO A 89 5.21 12.39 -4.92
C PRO A 89 5.14 12.74 -6.40
N ASP A 90 5.89 13.74 -6.82
CA ASP A 90 6.14 13.96 -8.23
C ASP A 90 6.81 12.73 -8.84
N ILE A 91 6.39 12.35 -10.05
CA ILE A 91 6.87 11.12 -10.72
C ILE A 91 8.35 11.22 -11.03
N PHE A 92 8.83 12.38 -11.46
CA PHE A 92 10.26 12.57 -11.76
C PHE A 92 11.10 12.46 -10.48
N ASP A 93 10.69 13.11 -9.41
CA ASP A 93 11.40 13.04 -8.12
C ASP A 93 11.43 11.62 -7.57
N LEU A 94 10.31 10.89 -7.69
CA LEU A 94 10.26 9.49 -7.28
C LEU A 94 11.19 8.62 -8.13
N THR A 95 11.25 8.80 -9.46
CA THR A 95 12.18 8.04 -10.31
C THR A 95 13.64 8.33 -9.98
N VAL A 96 13.98 9.57 -9.63
CA VAL A 96 15.31 9.94 -9.15
C VAL A 96 15.63 9.25 -7.83
N THR A 97 14.69 9.22 -6.90
CA THR A 97 14.83 8.53 -5.61
C THR A 97 15.08 7.03 -5.81
N LEU A 98 14.28 6.35 -6.63
CA LEU A 98 14.43 4.94 -6.94
C LEU A 98 15.78 4.66 -7.62
N SER A 99 16.17 5.49 -8.58
CA SER A 99 17.46 5.37 -9.28
C SER A 99 18.64 5.49 -8.31
N ARG A 100 18.60 6.43 -7.38
CA ARG A 100 19.61 6.60 -6.33
C ARG A 100 19.66 5.43 -5.36
N ALA A 101 18.51 4.80 -5.11
CA ALA A 101 18.41 3.57 -4.31
C ALA A 101 18.92 2.31 -5.03
N GLY A 102 19.39 2.44 -6.27
CA GLY A 102 19.89 1.31 -7.08
C GLY A 102 18.75 0.45 -7.67
N ILE A 103 17.55 1.01 -7.79
CA ILE A 103 16.38 0.33 -8.33
C ILE A 103 16.20 0.76 -9.79
N ASP A 104 16.16 -0.21 -10.70
CA ASP A 104 15.74 -0.08 -12.09
C ASP A 104 14.48 -0.92 -12.36
N ASN A 105 14.03 -1.00 -13.59
CA ASN A 105 12.81 -1.70 -13.95
C ASN A 105 12.87 -3.22 -13.78
N GLU A 106 14.06 -3.81 -13.79
CA GLU A 106 14.29 -5.27 -13.66
C GLU A 106 14.58 -5.68 -12.20
N THR A 107 14.82 -4.72 -11.33
CA THR A 107 15.16 -4.97 -9.92
C THR A 107 13.99 -5.65 -9.19
N THR A 108 14.27 -6.74 -8.47
CA THR A 108 13.29 -7.31 -7.52
C THR A 108 13.32 -6.52 -6.23
N VAL A 109 12.23 -5.83 -5.90
CA VAL A 109 12.12 -5.00 -4.70
C VAL A 109 11.30 -5.71 -3.63
N VAL A 110 11.85 -5.80 -2.40
CA VAL A 110 11.13 -6.33 -1.23
C VAL A 110 11.03 -5.24 -0.17
N ALA A 111 9.87 -4.61 -0.07
CA ALA A 111 9.60 -3.58 0.93
C ALA A 111 9.25 -4.20 2.29
N TYR A 112 9.78 -3.63 3.38
CA TYR A 112 9.41 -4.06 4.73
C TYR A 112 9.25 -2.89 5.69
N ASP A 113 8.49 -3.13 6.76
CA ASP A 113 8.32 -2.21 7.89
C ASP A 113 8.11 -2.98 9.19
N ASP A 114 7.61 -2.34 10.24
CA ASP A 114 7.17 -2.96 11.50
C ASP A 114 5.73 -2.56 11.89
N GLN A 115 4.97 -2.03 10.93
CA GLN A 115 3.57 -1.61 11.10
C GLN A 115 2.58 -2.50 10.33
N GLY A 116 2.91 -3.79 10.18
CA GLY A 116 2.06 -4.76 9.49
C GLY A 116 1.94 -4.53 7.99
N GLY A 117 2.98 -3.99 7.37
CA GLY A 117 3.05 -3.70 5.94
C GLY A 117 2.44 -2.35 5.54
N ALA A 118 2.02 -1.52 6.48
CA ALA A 118 1.32 -0.26 6.17
C ALA A 118 2.22 0.72 5.38
N MET A 119 3.50 0.85 5.76
CA MET A 119 4.46 1.72 5.09
C MET A 119 5.07 1.03 3.87
N ALA A 120 5.38 -0.25 3.98
CA ALA A 120 5.88 -1.07 2.87
C ALA A 120 4.87 -1.12 1.70
N SER A 121 3.57 -1.19 1.99
CA SER A 121 2.52 -1.14 0.96
C SER A 121 2.47 0.20 0.22
N ARG A 122 2.93 1.30 0.82
CA ARG A 122 3.04 2.58 0.12
C ARG A 122 4.08 2.49 -1.00
N LEU A 123 5.28 1.98 -0.71
CA LEU A 123 6.31 1.77 -1.72
C LEU A 123 5.84 0.77 -2.79
N TRP A 124 5.24 -0.36 -2.36
CA TRP A 124 4.68 -1.35 -3.27
C TRP A 124 3.67 -0.73 -4.24
N TRP A 125 2.75 0.08 -3.73
CA TRP A 125 1.73 0.73 -4.57
C TRP A 125 2.34 1.75 -5.53
N LEU A 126 3.30 2.57 -5.08
CA LEU A 126 4.00 3.54 -5.92
C LEU A 126 4.75 2.85 -7.05
N LEU A 127 5.48 1.77 -6.77
CA LEU A 127 6.17 0.98 -7.79
C LEU A 127 5.19 0.37 -8.79
N LYS A 128 4.07 -0.22 -8.33
CA LYS A 128 3.02 -0.71 -9.23
C LYS A 128 2.41 0.41 -10.08
N TYR A 129 2.19 1.57 -9.50
CA TYR A 129 1.70 2.75 -10.22
C TYR A 129 2.68 3.21 -11.31
N LEU A 130 3.99 3.06 -11.09
CA LEU A 130 5.03 3.33 -12.09
C LEU A 130 5.28 2.16 -13.05
N GLY A 131 4.48 1.10 -13.01
CA GLY A 131 4.58 -0.05 -13.91
C GLY A 131 5.63 -1.10 -13.54
N HIS A 132 6.17 -1.04 -12.32
CA HIS A 132 7.14 -2.01 -11.83
C HIS A 132 6.49 -3.36 -11.51
N GLU A 133 7.00 -4.45 -12.07
CA GLU A 133 6.37 -5.77 -11.92
C GLU A 133 6.87 -6.54 -10.69
N HIS A 134 8.17 -6.49 -10.42
CA HIS A 134 8.86 -7.33 -9.44
C HIS A 134 8.93 -6.66 -8.06
N VAL A 135 7.78 -6.30 -7.48
CA VAL A 135 7.71 -5.71 -6.14
C VAL A 135 6.86 -6.52 -5.19
N TYR A 136 7.36 -6.71 -3.97
CA TYR A 136 6.79 -7.53 -2.92
C TYR A 136 6.84 -6.81 -1.58
N VAL A 137 5.99 -7.26 -0.64
CA VAL A 137 6.02 -6.85 0.77
C VAL A 137 6.45 -8.04 1.61
N LEU A 138 7.38 -7.82 2.54
CA LEU A 138 7.83 -8.86 3.47
C LEU A 138 6.75 -9.15 4.52
N ASP A 139 6.34 -10.40 4.65
CA ASP A 139 5.41 -10.83 5.70
C ASP A 139 6.03 -10.57 7.09
N LYS A 140 5.23 -10.08 8.04
CA LYS A 140 5.59 -9.83 9.45
C LYS A 140 6.69 -8.78 9.70
N GLY A 141 7.37 -8.27 8.68
CA GLY A 141 8.33 -7.16 8.79
C GLY A 141 9.64 -7.45 9.50
N PHE A 142 10.37 -6.37 9.87
CA PHE A 142 11.74 -6.44 10.41
C PHE A 142 11.82 -7.10 11.78
N SER A 143 10.90 -6.81 12.68
CA SER A 143 10.91 -7.40 14.04
C SER A 143 10.84 -8.91 13.99
N ALA A 144 10.02 -9.49 13.11
CA ALA A 144 9.93 -10.93 12.94
C ALA A 144 11.20 -11.52 12.29
N TRP A 145 11.82 -10.80 11.35
CA TRP A 145 13.11 -11.14 10.75
C TRP A 145 14.18 -11.28 11.82
N ASN A 146 14.28 -10.29 12.70
CA ASN A 146 15.26 -10.28 13.81
C ASN A 146 14.96 -11.38 14.85
N GLN A 147 13.68 -11.59 15.19
CA GLN A 147 13.26 -12.66 16.11
C GLN A 147 13.56 -14.07 15.57
N ALA A 148 13.51 -14.24 14.26
CA ALA A 148 13.90 -15.50 13.61
C ALA A 148 15.42 -15.75 13.62
N GLY A 149 16.22 -14.82 14.16
CA GLY A 149 17.68 -14.90 14.20
C GLY A 149 18.34 -14.74 12.82
N TYR A 150 17.67 -14.09 11.88
CA TYR A 150 18.23 -13.84 10.55
C TYR A 150 19.20 -12.67 10.56
N PRO A 151 20.11 -12.58 9.58
CA PRO A 151 21.18 -11.59 9.59
C PRO A 151 20.66 -10.15 9.64
N VAL A 152 21.27 -9.33 10.49
CA VAL A 152 21.04 -7.89 10.56
C VAL A 152 22.39 -7.17 10.62
N THR A 153 22.40 -5.91 10.18
CA THR A 153 23.60 -5.08 10.17
C THR A 153 23.25 -3.62 10.44
N ALA A 154 24.26 -2.85 10.85
CA ALA A 154 24.24 -1.38 10.86
C ALA A 154 25.09 -0.79 9.73
N GLU A 155 25.74 -1.63 8.89
CA GLU A 155 26.58 -1.21 7.79
C GLU A 155 25.70 -0.74 6.62
N LEU A 156 25.88 0.51 6.21
CA LEU A 156 25.16 1.08 5.07
C LEU A 156 25.56 0.39 3.76
N PRO A 157 24.62 0.07 2.89
CA PRO A 157 24.91 -0.61 1.63
C PRO A 157 25.72 0.27 0.68
N ALA A 158 26.64 -0.34 -0.06
CA ALA A 158 27.31 0.33 -1.18
C ALA A 158 26.39 0.36 -2.40
N ILE A 159 25.51 1.36 -2.47
CA ILE A 159 24.53 1.49 -3.54
C ILE A 159 25.20 1.89 -4.85
N ARG A 160 24.90 1.15 -5.92
CA ARG A 160 25.22 1.55 -7.29
C ARG A 160 23.94 2.16 -7.89
N PRO A 161 23.94 3.48 -8.19
CA PRO A 161 22.78 4.10 -8.82
C PRO A 161 22.42 3.39 -10.14
N ALA A 162 21.11 3.27 -10.37
CA ALA A 162 20.53 2.68 -11.57
C ALA A 162 19.75 3.75 -12.35
N ILE A 163 19.08 3.36 -13.43
CA ILE A 163 18.17 4.23 -14.18
C ILE A 163 16.78 3.61 -14.12
N TYR A 164 15.86 4.29 -13.44
CA TYR A 164 14.46 3.89 -13.38
C TYR A 164 13.63 4.64 -14.43
N LEU A 165 12.87 3.93 -15.25
CA LEU A 165 12.00 4.49 -16.28
C LEU A 165 10.54 4.21 -15.92
N ALA A 166 9.77 5.26 -15.58
CA ALA A 166 8.38 5.11 -15.19
C ALA A 166 7.47 4.82 -16.40
N THR A 167 6.58 3.83 -16.24
CA THR A 167 5.45 3.57 -17.13
C THR A 167 4.16 3.68 -16.33
N VAL A 168 3.63 4.90 -16.24
CA VAL A 168 2.53 5.23 -15.32
C VAL A 168 1.25 4.46 -15.64
N GLN A 169 0.72 3.78 -14.63
CA GLN A 169 -0.52 3.00 -14.69
C GLN A 169 -1.72 3.88 -14.29
N HIS A 170 -2.19 4.73 -15.19
CA HIS A 170 -3.26 5.70 -14.92
C HIS A 170 -4.56 5.08 -14.39
N THR A 171 -4.81 3.81 -14.65
CA THR A 171 -5.98 3.08 -14.14
C THR A 171 -5.92 2.78 -12.64
N MET A 172 -4.77 2.96 -12.00
CA MET A 172 -4.59 2.75 -10.56
C MET A 172 -4.91 4.00 -9.72
N LEU A 173 -5.13 5.14 -10.35
CA LEU A 173 -5.44 6.40 -9.70
C LEU A 173 -6.76 6.95 -10.22
N VAL A 174 -7.60 7.45 -9.32
CA VAL A 174 -8.84 8.15 -9.64
C VAL A 174 -8.79 9.54 -9.03
N GLU A 175 -8.89 10.56 -9.88
CA GLU A 175 -8.93 11.95 -9.44
C GLU A 175 -10.27 12.30 -8.78
N MET A 176 -10.27 13.30 -7.90
CA MET A 176 -11.46 13.72 -7.16
C MET A 176 -12.62 14.10 -8.06
N ALA A 177 -12.36 14.74 -9.20
CA ALA A 177 -13.40 15.11 -10.17
C ALA A 177 -14.05 13.85 -10.76
N GLU A 178 -13.25 12.91 -11.22
CA GLU A 178 -13.70 11.63 -11.76
C GLU A 178 -14.48 10.81 -10.71
N LEU A 179 -13.97 10.78 -9.45
CA LEU A 179 -14.66 10.08 -8.38
C LEU A 179 -16.04 10.69 -8.11
N LYS A 180 -16.17 12.03 -8.14
CA LYS A 180 -17.46 12.71 -7.97
C LYS A 180 -18.48 12.32 -9.05
N GLU A 181 -18.06 12.18 -10.29
CA GLU A 181 -18.92 11.74 -11.39
C GLU A 181 -19.40 10.30 -11.22
N LYS A 182 -18.57 9.47 -10.59
CA LYS A 182 -18.88 8.06 -10.32
C LYS A 182 -19.70 7.82 -9.04
N LEU A 183 -19.92 8.86 -8.24
CA LEU A 183 -20.75 8.75 -7.04
C LEU A 183 -22.20 8.42 -7.40
N GLY A 184 -22.72 7.32 -6.88
CA GLY A 184 -24.10 6.89 -7.14
C GLY A 184 -24.24 5.86 -8.27
N ASP A 185 -23.19 5.54 -9.00
CA ASP A 185 -23.21 4.44 -9.96
C ASP A 185 -23.21 3.09 -9.19
N ASP A 186 -24.28 2.31 -9.38
CA ASP A 186 -24.47 1.02 -8.69
C ASP A 186 -23.43 -0.06 -9.07
N ARG A 187 -22.72 0.15 -10.18
CA ARG A 187 -21.66 -0.74 -10.65
C ARG A 187 -20.33 -0.49 -9.97
N ILE A 188 -20.20 0.62 -9.20
CA ILE A 188 -18.96 1.03 -8.56
C ILE A 188 -19.09 0.85 -7.05
N VAL A 189 -18.12 0.18 -6.46
CA VAL A 189 -17.97 0.04 -5.01
C VAL A 189 -16.82 0.89 -4.53
N ILE A 190 -17.11 1.89 -3.69
CA ILE A 190 -16.09 2.70 -3.04
C ILE A 190 -15.83 2.07 -1.68
N ILE A 191 -14.55 1.73 -1.42
CA ILE A 191 -14.11 1.13 -0.17
C ILE A 191 -13.27 2.16 0.59
N ASP A 192 -13.66 2.45 1.83
CA ASP A 192 -12.84 3.24 2.75
C ASP A 192 -12.07 2.30 3.67
N SER A 193 -10.74 2.37 3.63
CA SER A 193 -9.85 1.51 4.44
C SER A 193 -9.56 2.06 5.84
N ARG A 194 -10.13 3.20 6.22
CA ARG A 194 -10.01 3.73 7.58
C ARG A 194 -10.72 2.83 8.59
N GLU A 195 -10.31 2.93 9.85
CA GLU A 195 -11.02 2.26 10.96
C GLU A 195 -12.45 2.79 11.09
N ALA A 196 -13.36 1.92 11.54
CA ALA A 196 -14.78 2.24 11.62
C ALA A 196 -15.12 3.54 12.40
N PRO A 197 -14.48 3.88 13.54
CA PRO A 197 -14.72 5.15 14.22
C PRO A 197 -14.32 6.37 13.37
N ARG A 198 -13.22 6.29 12.65
CA ARG A 198 -12.78 7.35 11.73
C ARG A 198 -13.74 7.48 10.54
N TYR A 199 -14.16 6.36 9.97
CA TYR A 199 -15.13 6.35 8.88
C TYR A 199 -16.46 6.99 9.30
N ARG A 200 -16.95 6.71 10.52
CA ARG A 200 -18.18 7.31 11.04
C ARG A 200 -18.02 8.75 11.54
N GLY A 201 -16.81 9.29 11.49
CA GLY A 201 -16.50 10.63 11.99
C GLY A 201 -16.60 10.77 13.51
N GLU A 202 -16.51 9.67 14.25
CA GLU A 202 -16.52 9.66 15.72
C GLU A 202 -15.18 10.12 16.29
N THR A 203 -14.10 9.78 15.61
CA THR A 203 -12.73 10.16 15.99
C THR A 203 -11.94 10.58 14.76
N GLU A 204 -11.04 11.57 14.91
CA GLU A 204 -10.05 11.93 13.91
C GLU A 204 -8.75 12.33 14.63
N PRO A 205 -7.94 11.34 15.02
CA PRO A 205 -6.73 11.60 15.82
C PRO A 205 -5.58 12.17 14.99
N LEU A 206 -5.65 12.08 13.66
CA LEU A 206 -4.52 12.29 12.78
C LEU A 206 -4.65 13.52 11.86
N ASP A 207 -5.85 13.88 11.44
CA ASP A 207 -6.08 14.97 10.49
C ASP A 207 -6.64 16.20 11.19
N ARG A 208 -6.08 17.37 10.88
CA ARG A 208 -6.53 18.66 11.46
C ARG A 208 -7.81 19.20 10.84
N LEU A 209 -8.28 18.61 9.75
CA LEU A 209 -9.49 19.05 9.05
C LEU A 209 -10.75 18.42 9.64
N PRO A 210 -11.88 19.14 9.61
CA PRO A 210 -13.14 18.61 10.12
C PRO A 210 -13.53 17.35 9.34
N ARG A 211 -14.05 16.41 10.07
CA ARG A 211 -14.51 15.06 9.74
C ARG A 211 -15.04 14.93 8.31
N ALA A 212 -14.18 14.55 7.36
CA ALA A 212 -14.63 14.20 6.02
C ALA A 212 -15.24 12.80 6.07
N ILE A 213 -16.54 12.71 5.98
CA ILE A 213 -17.25 11.44 5.83
C ILE A 213 -17.36 11.17 4.33
N PHE A 214 -16.57 10.23 3.82
CA PHE A 214 -16.86 9.62 2.53
C PHE A 214 -18.07 8.70 2.71
N ARG A 215 -19.14 8.89 1.95
CA ARG A 215 -20.21 7.90 1.85
C ARG A 215 -19.76 6.73 0.98
N ALA A 216 -18.79 5.98 1.48
CA ALA A 216 -18.40 4.72 0.86
C ALA A 216 -19.47 3.65 1.12
N ARG A 217 -19.69 2.76 0.16
CA ARG A 217 -20.64 1.65 0.31
C ARG A 217 -20.09 0.54 1.21
N SER A 218 -18.80 0.53 1.50
CA SER A 218 -18.17 -0.50 2.31
C SER A 218 -16.98 0.06 3.09
N ILE A 219 -16.73 -0.51 4.26
CA ILE A 219 -15.56 -0.24 5.09
C ILE A 219 -14.69 -1.50 5.08
N ALA A 220 -13.41 -1.36 4.73
CA ALA A 220 -12.41 -2.40 4.93
C ALA A 220 -11.29 -1.83 5.83
N SER A 221 -11.29 -2.20 7.11
CA SER A 221 -10.21 -1.82 8.01
C SER A 221 -8.94 -2.61 7.69
N GLY A 222 -7.81 -1.93 7.45
CA GLY A 222 -6.52 -2.55 7.17
C GLY A 222 -6.06 -3.54 8.24
N ARG A 223 -6.45 -3.34 9.52
CA ARG A 223 -6.18 -4.30 10.61
C ARG A 223 -6.96 -5.60 10.48
N THR A 224 -8.14 -5.58 9.86
CA THR A 224 -8.94 -6.80 9.63
C THR A 224 -8.49 -7.56 8.40
N ALA A 225 -7.85 -6.93 7.44
CA ALA A 225 -7.32 -7.59 6.25
C ALA A 225 -6.10 -8.47 6.56
N SER A 226 -5.27 -8.07 7.54
CA SER A 226 -4.05 -8.80 7.95
C SER A 226 -4.32 -10.10 8.74
N THR A 227 -5.53 -10.32 9.27
CA THR A 227 -5.83 -11.47 10.16
C THR A 227 -6.73 -12.54 9.54
N ARG A 228 -7.17 -12.39 8.28
CA ARG A 228 -7.93 -13.44 7.60
C ARG A 228 -7.05 -14.24 6.63
N GLN A 229 -6.13 -15.01 7.19
CA GLN A 229 -5.63 -16.18 6.50
C GLN A 229 -6.70 -17.27 6.55
N ALA A 230 -7.18 -17.62 5.36
CA ALA A 230 -7.79 -18.86 4.94
C ALA A 230 -8.46 -19.76 6.00
N HIS A 231 -9.75 -19.60 6.21
CA HIS A 231 -10.65 -20.76 6.34
C HIS A 231 -11.95 -20.39 5.62
N GLY A 232 -12.18 -21.08 4.53
CA GLY A 232 -13.39 -20.91 3.74
C GLY A 232 -14.64 -21.26 4.51
N ARG A 233 -15.59 -20.34 4.48
CA ARG A 233 -17.01 -20.56 4.25
C ARG A 233 -17.71 -19.22 4.22
N THR A 234 -18.19 -18.89 3.05
CA THR A 234 -19.11 -17.80 2.76
C THR A 234 -20.39 -17.97 3.55
N GLN A 235 -20.68 -17.07 4.45
CA GLN A 235 -22.06 -16.75 4.80
C GLN A 235 -22.31 -15.29 4.46
N ALA A 236 -23.13 -15.07 3.46
CA ALA A 236 -23.60 -13.77 3.05
C ALA A 236 -24.44 -13.17 4.17
N ALA A 237 -23.94 -12.09 4.80
CA ALA A 237 -24.77 -11.26 5.67
C ALA A 237 -25.66 -10.39 4.78
N LYS A 238 -26.98 -10.55 4.94
CA LYS A 238 -27.99 -9.71 4.30
C LYS A 238 -27.81 -8.25 4.72
N PRO A 239 -27.95 -7.26 3.82
CA PRO A 239 -27.89 -5.86 4.17
C PRO A 239 -29.13 -5.49 4.99
N ASN A 240 -28.91 -4.97 6.17
CA ASN A 240 -29.96 -4.36 6.98
C ASN A 240 -30.23 -2.96 6.42
N VAL A 241 -31.31 -2.82 5.70
CA VAL A 241 -31.80 -1.55 5.16
C VAL A 241 -32.67 -0.90 6.22
N SER A 242 -32.30 0.25 6.70
CA SER A 242 -33.17 1.14 7.48
C SER A 242 -32.86 2.62 7.21
N PRO A 243 -33.79 3.54 7.46
CA PRO A 243 -34.40 4.28 6.36
C PRO A 243 -34.15 5.80 6.41
N THR A 244 -34.49 6.44 5.28
CA THR A 244 -34.92 7.84 5.10
C THR A 244 -34.38 8.94 6.02
N TRP A 245 -33.57 9.82 5.42
CA TRP A 245 -33.35 11.15 5.95
C TRP A 245 -34.12 12.16 5.13
N THR A 246 -35.11 12.80 5.78
CA THR A 246 -35.76 14.01 5.32
C THR A 246 -34.84 15.20 5.57
N ALA A 247 -34.62 15.99 4.52
CA ALA A 247 -34.01 17.30 4.64
C ALA A 247 -34.97 18.25 5.34
N THR A 248 -34.53 18.88 6.44
CA THR A 248 -35.15 20.12 6.92
C THR A 248 -34.06 21.19 6.85
N GLY A 249 -34.35 22.18 6.01
CA GLY A 249 -33.55 23.39 5.92
C GLY A 249 -33.88 24.33 7.09
N SER A 250 -32.93 25.14 7.39
CA SER A 250 -33.01 26.58 7.75
C SER A 250 -31.56 27.08 7.79
#